data_82b9bfbd4f25b2f01f2111bc14bfd8be
#
_entry.id   82b9bfbd4f25b2f01f2111bc14bfd8be
#
_cell.length_a   1.000
_cell.length_b   1.000
_cell.length_c   1.000
_cell.angle_alpha   90.00
_cell.angle_beta   90.00
_cell.angle_gamma   90.00
#
_symmetry.space_group_name_H-M   'P 1'
#
loop_
_entity.id
_entity.type
_entity.pdbx_description
1 polymer ?
#
loop_
_entity_poly.entity_id
_entity_poly.type
_entity_poly.pdbx_seq_one_letter_code
_entity_poly.pdbx_strand_id
1 'polypeptide(L)'
;MILNAKITSADIFIEDHGVLTFMIGIETSAGWSTNIGGFYLDWTDKEGNRVPAPYTSTVVRAILETVGVRGWSDLVGKYIRIDDNDIYNSPITKIANLMKDNWINIRDFMEE
;
A
#
# COMPACT_ATOMS: atom_id res chain seq x y z
N MET A 1 -4.20 6.83 15.83
CA MET A 1 -3.33 6.00 16.72
C MET A 1 -2.31 5.28 15.87
N ILE A 2 -1.08 5.27 16.31
CA ILE A 2 0.00 4.56 15.61
C ILE A 2 0.11 3.16 16.18
N LEU A 3 0.06 2.17 15.30
CA LEU A 3 0.13 0.75 15.67
C LEU A 3 1.24 0.06 14.91
N ASN A 4 1.86 -0.92 15.54
CA ASN A 4 2.70 -1.87 14.84
C ASN A 4 1.80 -2.88 14.12
N ALA A 5 2.23 -3.34 12.96
CA ALA A 5 1.49 -4.31 12.18
C ALA A 5 2.46 -5.26 11.47
N LYS A 6 2.06 -6.52 11.39
CA LYS A 6 2.79 -7.53 10.64
C LYS A 6 2.14 -7.68 9.27
N ILE A 7 2.94 -7.66 8.22
CA ILE A 7 2.47 -7.93 6.87
C ILE A 7 2.29 -9.44 6.71
N THR A 8 1.05 -9.85 6.44
CA THR A 8 0.69 -11.27 6.31
C THR A 8 0.54 -11.72 4.87
N SER A 9 0.26 -10.77 3.96
CA SER A 9 0.17 -11.05 2.52
C SER A 9 0.53 -9.79 1.74
N ALA A 10 0.97 -9.95 0.51
CA ALA A 10 1.27 -8.83 -0.37
C ALA A 10 1.13 -9.29 -1.82
N ASP A 11 0.17 -8.72 -2.52
CA ASP A 11 -0.15 -9.10 -3.89
C ASP A 11 -0.29 -7.88 -4.78
N ILE A 12 0.17 -8.01 -6.02
CA ILE A 12 -0.12 -7.08 -7.11
C ILE A 12 -0.86 -7.89 -8.15
N PHE A 13 -2.04 -7.47 -8.53
CA PHE A 13 -2.92 -8.28 -9.38
C PHE A 13 -3.89 -7.42 -10.17
N ILE A 14 -4.50 -8.04 -11.16
CA ILE A 14 -5.59 -7.42 -11.93
C ILE A 14 -6.90 -7.85 -11.27
N GLU A 15 -7.65 -6.87 -10.76
CA GLU A 15 -8.90 -7.12 -10.05
C GLU A 15 -10.06 -7.39 -11.03
N ASP A 16 -11.24 -7.69 -10.52
CA ASP A 16 -12.38 -8.15 -11.31
C ASP A 16 -12.82 -7.18 -12.41
N HIS A 17 -12.54 -5.90 -12.25
CA HIS A 17 -12.87 -4.88 -13.27
C HIS A 17 -11.75 -4.66 -14.29
N GLY A 18 -10.68 -5.47 -14.22
CA GLY A 18 -9.56 -5.37 -15.14
C GLY A 18 -8.55 -4.27 -14.78
N VAL A 19 -8.57 -3.77 -13.56
CA VAL A 19 -7.67 -2.72 -13.09
C VAL A 19 -6.52 -3.33 -12.31
N LEU A 20 -5.28 -2.92 -12.64
CA LEU A 20 -4.12 -3.30 -11.84
C LEU A 20 -4.18 -2.61 -10.49
N THR A 21 -4.02 -3.38 -9.42
CA THR A 21 -4.05 -2.88 -8.05
C THR A 21 -3.06 -3.66 -7.19
N PHE A 22 -2.91 -3.25 -5.95
CA PHE A 22 -2.17 -4.02 -4.97
C PHE A 22 -2.98 -4.14 -3.68
N MET A 23 -2.64 -5.15 -2.89
CA MET A 23 -3.27 -5.40 -1.60
C MET A 23 -2.22 -5.94 -0.66
N ILE A 24 -2.07 -5.31 0.51
CA ILE A 24 -1.16 -5.74 1.56
C ILE A 24 -2.01 -6.08 2.78
N GLY A 25 -2.05 -7.37 3.13
CA GLY A 25 -2.74 -7.80 4.33
C GLY A 25 -1.88 -7.55 5.56
N ILE A 26 -2.47 -7.04 6.61
CA ILE A 26 -1.77 -6.78 7.87
C ILE A 26 -2.57 -7.31 9.06
N GLU A 27 -1.82 -7.66 10.10
CA GLU A 27 -2.37 -7.98 11.42
C GLU A 27 -1.75 -7.01 12.41
N THR A 28 -2.58 -6.25 13.12
CA THR A 28 -2.10 -5.18 14.01
C THR A 28 -1.80 -5.69 15.40
N SER A 29 -0.98 -4.93 16.12
CA SER A 29 -0.69 -5.20 17.54
C SER A 29 -1.91 -5.09 18.44
N ALA A 30 -2.99 -4.47 17.96
CA ALA A 30 -4.26 -4.39 18.67
C ALA A 30 -5.13 -5.64 18.46
N GLY A 31 -4.69 -6.59 17.65
CA GLY A 31 -5.36 -7.89 17.49
C GLY A 31 -6.37 -7.98 16.35
N TRP A 32 -6.50 -6.94 15.51
CA TRP A 32 -7.38 -6.99 14.34
C TRP A 32 -6.56 -6.99 13.05
N SER A 33 -7.20 -7.45 11.99
CA SER A 33 -6.59 -7.57 10.66
C SER A 33 -7.34 -6.72 9.65
N THR A 34 -6.62 -6.18 8.68
CA THR A 34 -7.19 -5.42 7.57
C THR A 34 -6.25 -5.46 6.39
N ASN A 35 -6.57 -4.71 5.35
CA ASN A 35 -5.74 -4.60 4.16
C ASN A 35 -5.37 -3.14 3.91
N ILE A 36 -4.16 -2.95 3.39
CA ILE A 36 -3.71 -1.67 2.82
C ILE A 36 -3.70 -1.88 1.31
N GLY A 37 -4.41 -1.03 0.57
CA GLY A 37 -4.44 -1.14 -0.88
C GLY A 37 -5.82 -0.92 -1.45
N GLY A 38 -6.09 -1.59 -2.58
CA GLY A 38 -7.29 -1.32 -3.36
C GLY A 38 -7.18 -0.04 -4.17
N PHE A 39 -6.01 0.57 -4.22
CA PHE A 39 -5.75 1.76 -5.03
C PHE A 39 -5.43 1.33 -6.46
N TYR A 40 -5.90 2.09 -7.42
CA TYR A 40 -5.66 1.77 -8.83
C TYR A 40 -4.26 2.19 -9.24
N LEU A 41 -3.53 1.25 -9.84
CA LEU A 41 -2.21 1.48 -10.43
C LEU A 41 -2.32 1.76 -11.94
N ASP A 42 -3.53 1.69 -12.47
CA ASP A 42 -3.87 2.06 -13.84
C ASP A 42 -4.69 3.34 -13.86
N TRP A 43 -4.71 4.00 -15.00
CA TRP A 43 -5.62 5.10 -15.27
C TRP A 43 -6.12 5.03 -16.71
N THR A 44 -6.98 5.95 -17.09
CA THR A 44 -7.51 6.03 -18.46
C THR A 44 -6.78 7.13 -19.20
N ASP A 45 -6.23 6.80 -20.38
CA ASP A 45 -5.57 7.80 -21.23
C ASP A 45 -6.59 8.68 -21.96
N LYS A 46 -6.10 9.60 -22.80
CA LYS A 46 -6.94 10.54 -23.52
C LYS A 46 -7.89 9.87 -24.51
N GLU A 47 -7.55 8.66 -24.93
CA GLU A 47 -8.33 7.90 -25.93
C GLU A 47 -9.30 6.93 -25.26
N GLY A 48 -9.37 6.94 -23.93
CA GLY A 48 -10.24 6.06 -23.17
C GLY A 48 -9.67 4.67 -22.91
N ASN A 49 -8.40 4.45 -23.24
CA ASN A 49 -7.75 3.15 -22.99
C ASN A 49 -7.19 3.09 -21.59
N ARG A 50 -7.31 1.92 -20.97
CA ARG A 50 -6.69 1.67 -19.67
C ARG A 50 -5.22 1.34 -19.87
N VAL A 51 -4.37 2.11 -19.22
CA VAL A 51 -2.91 1.99 -19.29
C VAL A 51 -2.33 2.14 -17.90
N PRO A 52 -1.08 1.69 -17.67
CA PRO A 52 -0.44 1.92 -16.37
C PRO A 52 -0.37 3.42 -16.08
N ALA A 53 -0.72 3.78 -14.84
CA ALA A 53 -0.60 5.16 -14.38
C ALA A 53 0.88 5.56 -14.32
N PRO A 54 1.21 6.86 -14.51
CA PRO A 54 2.61 7.30 -14.46
C PRO A 54 3.24 7.13 -13.09
N TYR A 55 2.44 7.02 -12.02
CA TYR A 55 2.94 6.82 -10.66
C TYR A 55 3.07 5.35 -10.23
N THR A 56 2.76 4.38 -11.10
CA THR A 56 2.70 2.96 -10.74
C THR A 56 4.02 2.47 -10.13
N SER A 57 5.13 2.68 -10.82
CA SER A 57 6.43 2.23 -10.31
C SER A 57 6.88 3.05 -9.10
N THR A 58 6.52 4.32 -9.05
CA THR A 58 6.85 5.20 -7.91
C THR A 58 6.19 4.72 -6.63
N VAL A 59 4.93 4.33 -6.69
CA VAL A 59 4.20 3.80 -5.54
C VAL A 59 4.83 2.50 -5.06
N VAL A 60 5.08 1.56 -5.97
CA VAL A 60 5.69 0.27 -5.62
C VAL A 60 7.05 0.48 -4.97
N ARG A 61 7.88 1.33 -5.59
CA ARG A 61 9.21 1.61 -5.06
C ARG A 61 9.14 2.28 -3.69
N ALA A 62 8.24 3.23 -3.49
CA ALA A 62 8.09 3.92 -2.21
C ALA A 62 7.72 2.96 -1.09
N ILE A 63 6.83 1.99 -1.35
CA ILE A 63 6.47 0.97 -0.38
C ILE A 63 7.68 0.11 -0.01
N LEU A 64 8.41 -0.38 -1.00
CA LEU A 64 9.60 -1.21 -0.77
C LEU A 64 10.67 -0.47 0.03
N GLU A 65 10.95 0.77 -0.33
CA GLU A 65 11.95 1.58 0.37
C GLU A 65 11.53 1.91 1.80
N THR A 66 10.25 2.18 2.02
CA THR A 66 9.72 2.48 3.37
C THR A 66 9.84 1.26 4.28
N VAL A 67 9.46 0.10 3.80
CA VAL A 67 9.58 -1.14 4.58
C VAL A 67 11.03 -1.58 4.72
N GLY A 68 11.88 -1.27 3.74
CA GLY A 68 13.29 -1.62 3.76
C GLY A 68 13.58 -2.97 3.14
N VAL A 69 12.82 -3.35 2.12
CA VAL A 69 13.01 -4.61 1.38
C VAL A 69 13.30 -4.33 -0.09
N ARG A 70 13.78 -5.32 -0.81
CA ARG A 70 14.17 -5.17 -2.22
C ARG A 70 13.15 -5.74 -3.18
N GLY A 71 12.32 -6.68 -2.75
CA GLY A 71 11.33 -7.32 -3.59
C GLY A 71 9.97 -7.33 -2.95
N TRP A 72 8.92 -7.37 -3.76
CA TRP A 72 7.54 -7.36 -3.27
C TRP A 72 7.24 -8.58 -2.39
N SER A 73 7.71 -9.76 -2.79
CA SER A 73 7.51 -10.98 -2.01
C SER A 73 8.21 -10.95 -0.65
N ASP A 74 9.21 -10.09 -0.48
CA ASP A 74 9.92 -9.94 0.79
C ASP A 74 9.12 -9.14 1.82
N LEU A 75 8.03 -8.51 1.42
CA LEU A 75 7.15 -7.78 2.33
C LEU A 75 6.51 -8.70 3.36
N VAL A 76 6.13 -9.91 2.95
CA VAL A 76 5.44 -10.85 3.84
C VAL A 76 6.34 -11.21 5.02
N GLY A 77 5.79 -11.09 6.23
CA GLY A 77 6.50 -11.35 7.47
C GLY A 77 7.20 -10.14 8.07
N LYS A 78 7.25 -9.02 7.35
CA LYS A 78 7.84 -7.79 7.88
C LYS A 78 6.87 -7.04 8.76
N TYR A 79 7.41 -6.29 9.72
CA TYR A 79 6.63 -5.42 10.60
C TYR A 79 6.79 -3.98 10.15
N ILE A 80 5.71 -3.25 10.21
CA ILE A 80 5.64 -1.82 9.89
C ILE A 80 4.87 -1.09 10.98
N ARG A 81 4.84 0.23 10.91
CA ARG A 81 3.91 1.04 11.69
C ARG A 81 2.85 1.59 10.74
N ILE A 82 1.64 1.69 11.24
CA ILE A 82 0.51 2.27 10.52
C ILE A 82 -0.12 3.36 11.36
N ASP A 83 -0.83 4.27 10.70
CA ASP A 83 -1.67 5.25 11.37
C ASP A 83 -3.11 4.94 11.02
N ASP A 84 -3.91 4.56 12.04
CA ASP A 84 -5.28 4.10 11.88
C ASP A 84 -6.32 5.18 12.17
N ASN A 85 -5.96 6.46 12.04
CA ASN A 85 -6.74 7.59 12.52
C ASN A 85 -8.24 7.52 12.24
N ASP A 86 -8.66 6.88 11.16
CA ASP A 86 -10.10 6.78 10.85
C ASP A 86 -10.38 5.59 9.96
N ILE A 87 -10.11 4.39 10.46
CA ILE A 87 -10.25 3.16 9.67
C ILE A 87 -11.69 2.86 9.27
N TYR A 88 -12.68 3.41 10.00
CA TYR A 88 -14.09 3.18 9.68
C TYR A 88 -14.56 3.98 8.49
N ASN A 89 -13.92 5.10 8.23
CA ASN A 89 -14.32 6.03 7.15
C ASN A 89 -13.29 6.15 6.05
N SER A 90 -12.05 5.73 6.30
CA SER A 90 -10.95 5.88 5.35
C SER A 90 -10.03 4.67 5.38
N PRO A 91 -9.51 4.24 4.22
CA PRO A 91 -8.50 3.19 4.22
C PRO A 91 -7.22 3.66 4.89
N ILE A 92 -6.43 2.71 5.37
CA ILE A 92 -5.09 3.00 5.90
C ILE A 92 -4.21 3.39 4.71
N THR A 93 -3.62 4.56 4.77
CA THR A 93 -2.75 5.09 3.71
C THR A 93 -1.35 5.44 4.20
N LYS A 94 -1.18 5.62 5.53
CA LYS A 94 0.09 6.07 6.12
C LYS A 94 0.82 4.89 6.72
N ILE A 95 2.01 4.65 6.24
CA ILE A 95 2.88 3.59 6.75
C ILE A 95 4.28 4.12 7.00
N ALA A 96 5.02 3.46 7.87
CA ALA A 96 6.42 3.76 8.12
C ALA A 96 7.18 2.48 8.43
N ASN A 97 8.49 2.55 8.31
CA ASN A 97 9.39 1.51 8.79
C ASN A 97 9.16 1.31 10.30
N LEU A 98 9.38 0.09 10.79
CA LEU A 98 9.22 -0.20 12.21
C LEU A 98 10.15 0.65 13.08
N MET A 99 11.35 0.92 12.62
CA MET A 99 12.42 1.55 13.40
C MET A 99 12.76 2.99 12.97
N LYS A 100 12.35 3.39 11.76
CA LYS A 100 12.69 4.70 11.21
C LYS A 100 11.44 5.54 11.01
N ASP A 101 11.54 6.84 11.27
CA ASP A 101 10.42 7.78 11.08
C ASP A 101 10.34 8.27 9.62
N ASN A 102 10.27 7.32 8.70
CA ASN A 102 10.16 7.57 7.27
C ASN A 102 8.72 7.40 6.78
N TRP A 103 7.79 8.08 7.44
CA TRP A 103 6.38 8.01 7.11
C TRP A 103 6.09 8.42 5.66
N ILE A 104 5.29 7.61 4.98
CA ILE A 104 4.71 7.99 3.69
C ILE A 104 3.19 7.88 3.76
N ASN A 105 2.52 8.68 2.96
CA ASN A 105 1.10 8.51 2.67
C ASN A 105 1.01 8.00 1.24
N ILE A 106 0.60 6.75 1.08
CA ILE A 106 0.57 6.08 -0.23
C ILE A 106 -0.27 6.89 -1.23
N ARG A 107 -1.35 7.49 -0.76
CA ARG A 107 -2.25 8.27 -1.62
C ARG A 107 -1.57 9.49 -2.24
N ASP A 108 -0.57 10.08 -1.57
CA ASP A 108 0.14 11.25 -2.09
C ASP A 108 0.88 10.97 -3.40
N PHE A 109 1.30 9.72 -3.63
CA PHE A 109 1.99 9.33 -4.86
C PHE A 109 1.03 9.16 -6.04
N MET A 110 -0.27 9.06 -5.78
CA MET A 110 -1.30 8.78 -6.79
C MET A 110 -2.00 10.03 -7.30
N GLU A 111 -1.57 11.18 -6.87
CA GLU A 111 -2.08 12.45 -7.34
C GLU A 111 -1.27 12.93 -8.53
N GLU A 112 -1.95 13.56 -9.49
CA GLU A 112 -1.31 14.17 -10.65
C GLU A 112 -0.60 15.47 -10.28
#